data_558ff232bc2b6e3acf621a10a8824e66
#
_entry.id   558ff232bc2b6e3acf621a10a8824e66
#
_cell.length_a   1.000
_cell.length_b   1.000
_cell.length_c   1.000
_cell.angle_alpha   90.00
_cell.angle_beta   90.00
_cell.angle_gamma   90.00
#
_symmetry.space_group_name_H-M   'P 1'
#
loop_
_entity.id
_entity.type
_entity.pdbx_description
1 polymer ?
#
loop_
_entity_poly.entity_id
_entity_poly.type
_entity_poly.pdbx_seq_one_letter_code
_entity_poly.pdbx_strand_id
1 'polypeptide(L)'
;MTPKPLVMADTPPADAEARRALGSARAAWDALLAPERKRTTVWKRYGKKDPWSLRVNEGKRTVLWLVPEDGVLRVAVILGEKAVAQGLAGPLSQKLKRELQEATAYPEGRVVRYRMKSAARVRDVERLVDLKVGRAR
;
A
#
# COMPACT_ATOMS: atom_id res chain seq x y z
N MET A 1 6.08 -24.30 -18.46
CA MET A 1 5.25 -24.10 -17.27
C MET A 1 5.67 -22.82 -16.54
N THR A 2 4.75 -21.92 -16.35
CA THR A 2 5.03 -20.66 -15.65
C THR A 2 5.18 -20.91 -14.15
N PRO A 3 6.26 -20.47 -13.51
CA PRO A 3 6.39 -20.64 -12.06
C PRO A 3 5.27 -19.92 -11.32
N LYS A 4 4.85 -20.49 -10.19
CA LYS A 4 3.86 -19.86 -9.34
C LYS A 4 4.41 -18.53 -8.82
N PRO A 5 3.64 -17.44 -8.86
CA PRO A 5 4.10 -16.17 -8.31
C PRO A 5 4.50 -16.31 -6.84
N LEU A 6 5.50 -15.54 -6.43
CA LEU A 6 6.04 -15.59 -5.07
C LEU A 6 4.94 -15.44 -4.01
N VAL A 7 4.01 -14.50 -4.21
CA VAL A 7 2.93 -14.24 -3.26
C VAL A 7 1.84 -15.30 -3.26
N MET A 8 1.90 -16.28 -4.16
CA MET A 8 0.97 -17.41 -4.20
C MET A 8 1.55 -18.69 -3.60
N ALA A 9 2.76 -18.65 -3.06
CA ALA A 9 3.38 -19.79 -2.42
C ALA A 9 2.65 -20.14 -1.11
N ASP A 10 2.92 -21.33 -0.56
CA ASP A 10 2.26 -21.78 0.66
C ASP A 10 2.69 -21.00 1.91
N THR A 11 3.88 -20.42 1.87
CA THR A 11 4.41 -19.58 2.95
C THR A 11 4.62 -18.15 2.46
N PRO A 12 4.60 -17.15 3.37
CA PRO A 12 4.87 -15.79 2.93
C PRO A 12 6.32 -15.63 2.43
N PRO A 13 6.54 -14.70 1.49
CA PRO A 13 7.90 -14.49 0.97
C PRO A 13 8.82 -13.93 2.05
N ALA A 14 10.11 -14.31 1.98
CA ALA A 14 11.13 -13.65 2.77
C ALA A 14 11.34 -12.23 2.20
N ASP A 15 11.78 -11.31 3.05
CA ASP A 15 12.01 -9.93 2.63
C ASP A 15 12.96 -9.85 1.43
N ALA A 16 14.07 -10.59 1.47
CA ALA A 16 15.03 -10.59 0.36
C ALA A 16 14.41 -11.09 -0.94
N GLU A 17 13.52 -12.08 -0.86
CA GLU A 17 12.82 -12.60 -2.04
C GLU A 17 11.87 -11.57 -2.62
N ALA A 18 11.09 -10.90 -1.75
CA ALA A 18 10.15 -9.86 -2.17
C ALA A 18 10.89 -8.71 -2.86
N ARG A 19 11.99 -8.26 -2.27
CA ARG A 19 12.78 -7.16 -2.83
C ARG A 19 13.38 -7.53 -4.18
N ARG A 20 13.83 -8.77 -4.33
CA ARG A 20 14.38 -9.24 -5.61
C ARG A 20 13.30 -9.30 -6.69
N ALA A 21 12.13 -9.82 -6.36
CA ALA A 21 11.02 -9.91 -7.32
C ALA A 21 10.57 -8.54 -7.80
N LEU A 22 10.61 -7.53 -6.94
CA LEU A 22 10.14 -6.18 -7.25
C LEU A 22 11.00 -5.47 -8.31
N GLY A 23 12.29 -5.82 -8.43
CA GLY A 23 13.14 -5.12 -9.40
C GLY A 23 13.16 -3.62 -9.14
N SER A 24 12.82 -2.80 -10.13
CA SER A 24 12.81 -1.34 -9.98
C SER A 24 11.76 -0.84 -8.98
N ALA A 25 10.71 -1.61 -8.72
CA ALA A 25 9.70 -1.26 -7.72
C ALA A 25 10.22 -1.41 -6.29
N ARG A 26 11.39 -2.01 -6.09
CA ARG A 26 12.02 -2.14 -4.79
C ARG A 26 12.23 -0.78 -4.10
N ALA A 27 12.48 0.27 -4.87
CA ALA A 27 12.66 1.62 -4.30
C ALA A 27 11.41 2.07 -3.54
N ALA A 28 10.21 1.77 -4.07
CA ALA A 28 8.96 2.08 -3.37
C ALA A 28 8.82 1.27 -2.08
N TRP A 29 9.11 -0.04 -2.15
CA TRP A 29 9.09 -0.92 -0.97
C TRP A 29 10.00 -0.38 0.13
N ASP A 30 11.25 -0.09 -0.22
CA ASP A 30 12.24 0.40 0.75
C ASP A 30 11.80 1.75 1.35
N ALA A 31 11.24 2.65 0.55
CA ALA A 31 10.80 3.96 1.03
C ALA A 31 9.61 3.86 1.98
N LEU A 32 8.61 3.02 1.63
CA LEU A 32 7.40 2.86 2.46
C LEU A 32 7.70 2.13 3.77
N LEU A 33 8.73 1.30 3.80
CA LEU A 33 9.12 0.51 4.97
C LEU A 33 10.41 1.04 5.64
N ALA A 34 10.82 2.26 5.32
CA ALA A 34 12.03 2.84 5.87
C ALA A 34 11.98 2.87 7.41
N PRO A 35 13.10 2.57 8.11
CA PRO A 35 13.12 2.47 9.57
C PRO A 35 12.62 3.73 10.29
N GLU A 36 12.87 4.91 9.75
CA GLU A 36 12.43 6.18 10.35
C GLU A 36 10.92 6.33 10.39
N ARG A 37 10.18 5.55 9.62
CA ARG A 37 8.71 5.59 9.65
C ARG A 37 8.13 4.80 10.81
N LYS A 38 8.93 3.94 11.45
CA LYS A 38 8.56 3.18 12.66
C LYS A 38 7.31 2.34 12.46
N ARG A 39 7.19 1.73 11.27
CA ARG A 39 6.07 0.86 10.93
C ARG A 39 6.40 -0.58 11.27
N THR A 40 5.39 -1.32 11.67
CA THR A 40 5.49 -2.77 11.86
C THR A 40 4.76 -3.48 10.74
N THR A 41 5.16 -4.70 10.46
CA THR A 41 4.61 -5.45 9.32
C THR A 41 4.21 -6.85 9.72
N VAL A 42 3.17 -7.37 9.06
CA VAL A 42 2.76 -8.76 9.23
C VAL A 42 2.19 -9.26 7.91
N TRP A 43 2.60 -10.46 7.51
CA TRP A 43 2.05 -11.10 6.32
C TRP A 43 0.69 -11.71 6.63
N LYS A 44 -0.29 -11.46 5.75
CA LYS A 44 -1.63 -12.00 5.85
C LYS A 44 -2.10 -12.55 4.51
N ARG A 45 -2.95 -13.56 4.57
CA ARG A 45 -3.59 -14.15 3.40
C ARG A 45 -4.99 -14.58 3.78
N TYR A 46 -5.98 -14.15 2.99
CA TYR A 46 -7.38 -14.45 3.30
C TYR A 46 -7.75 -15.92 3.03
N GLY A 47 -7.18 -16.52 2.00
CA GLY A 47 -7.40 -17.92 1.68
C GLY A 47 -6.26 -18.47 0.85
N LYS A 48 -6.25 -19.79 0.64
CA LYS A 48 -5.15 -20.44 -0.08
C LYS A 48 -5.00 -20.00 -1.52
N LYS A 49 -6.06 -19.42 -2.11
CA LYS A 49 -6.04 -18.93 -3.47
C LYS A 49 -5.73 -17.44 -3.56
N ASP A 50 -5.65 -16.76 -2.41
CA ASP A 50 -5.36 -15.35 -2.38
C ASP A 50 -3.86 -15.11 -2.22
N PRO A 51 -3.34 -14.00 -2.76
CA PRO A 51 -1.92 -13.70 -2.58
C PRO A 51 -1.64 -13.28 -1.14
N TRP A 52 -0.41 -13.54 -0.69
CA TRP A 52 0.08 -12.95 0.56
C TRP A 52 0.16 -11.45 0.39
N SER A 53 -0.32 -10.71 1.37
CA SER A 53 -0.16 -9.26 1.42
C SER A 53 0.54 -8.87 2.71
N LEU A 54 1.42 -7.89 2.61
CA LEU A 54 2.12 -7.36 3.78
C LEU A 54 1.25 -6.25 4.35
N ARG A 55 0.72 -6.49 5.55
CA ARG A 55 -0.04 -5.49 6.27
C ARG A 55 0.95 -4.61 7.02
N VAL A 56 0.90 -3.31 6.75
CA VAL A 56 1.82 -2.33 7.33
C VAL A 56 1.06 -1.50 8.35
N ASN A 57 1.56 -1.45 9.58
CA ASN A 57 0.88 -0.82 10.69
C ASN A 57 1.68 0.35 11.26
N GLU A 58 0.97 1.39 11.70
CA GLU A 58 1.49 2.42 12.60
C GLU A 58 0.75 2.25 13.91
N GLY A 59 1.47 1.81 14.95
CA GLY A 59 0.84 1.40 16.20
C GLY A 59 -0.11 0.24 15.95
N LYS A 60 -1.36 0.39 16.39
CA LYS A 60 -2.38 -0.66 16.21
C LYS A 60 -3.16 -0.51 14.91
N ARG A 61 -2.87 0.50 14.12
CA ARG A 61 -3.66 0.83 12.93
C ARG A 61 -2.95 0.38 11.66
N THR A 62 -3.65 -0.38 10.83
CA THR A 62 -3.13 -0.75 9.51
C THR A 62 -3.24 0.44 8.58
N VAL A 63 -2.13 0.86 7.99
CA VAL A 63 -2.08 2.03 7.11
C VAL A 63 -1.89 1.68 5.64
N LEU A 64 -1.27 0.53 5.36
CA LEU A 64 -0.99 0.09 3.99
C LEU A 64 -1.15 -1.41 3.85
N TRP A 65 -1.52 -1.85 2.66
CA TRP A 65 -1.42 -3.24 2.22
C TRP A 65 -0.49 -3.27 1.02
N LEU A 66 0.54 -4.11 1.08
CA LEU A 66 1.54 -4.23 0.02
C LEU A 66 1.55 -5.65 -0.53
N VAL A 67 1.48 -5.79 -1.85
CA VAL A 67 1.62 -7.09 -2.52
C VAL A 67 2.78 -7.00 -3.50
N PRO A 68 3.93 -7.62 -3.21
CA PRO A 68 5.06 -7.60 -4.13
C PRO A 68 4.83 -8.61 -5.25
N GLU A 69 4.74 -8.10 -6.47
CA GLU A 69 4.63 -8.92 -7.67
C GLU A 69 5.90 -8.76 -8.49
N ASP A 70 6.00 -9.50 -9.57
CA ASP A 70 7.17 -9.44 -10.43
C ASP A 70 7.26 -8.07 -11.11
N GLY A 71 8.23 -7.26 -10.67
CA GLY A 71 8.45 -5.93 -11.21
C GLY A 71 7.43 -4.86 -10.81
N VAL A 72 6.47 -5.19 -9.93
CA VAL A 72 5.40 -4.27 -9.54
C VAL A 72 5.09 -4.41 -8.06
N LEU A 73 4.96 -3.27 -7.38
CA LEU A 73 4.43 -3.25 -6.01
C LEU A 73 2.99 -2.77 -6.06
N ARG A 74 2.06 -3.65 -5.69
CA ARG A 74 0.66 -3.24 -5.52
C ARG A 74 0.49 -2.67 -4.13
N VAL A 75 -0.12 -1.48 -4.06
CA VAL A 75 -0.31 -0.74 -2.81
C VAL A 75 -1.78 -0.42 -2.66
N ALA A 76 -2.33 -0.65 -1.48
CA ALA A 76 -3.70 -0.24 -1.17
C ALA A 76 -3.71 0.57 0.13
N VAL A 77 -4.50 1.66 0.11
CA VAL A 77 -4.76 2.49 1.29
C VAL A 77 -6.28 2.58 1.45
N ILE A 78 -6.78 2.26 2.62
CA ILE A 78 -8.22 2.36 2.91
C ILE A 78 -8.45 3.61 3.76
N LEU A 79 -9.32 4.50 3.26
CA LEU A 79 -9.62 5.78 3.92
C LEU A 79 -11.10 5.83 4.29
N GLY A 80 -11.39 6.15 5.56
CA GLY A 80 -12.76 6.40 5.99
C GLY A 80 -13.31 7.68 5.37
N GLU A 81 -14.63 7.85 5.40
CA GLU A 81 -15.28 8.99 4.75
C GLU A 81 -14.82 10.35 5.30
N LYS A 82 -14.51 10.43 6.59
CA LYS A 82 -14.00 11.67 7.18
C LYS A 82 -12.64 12.05 6.58
N ALA A 83 -11.74 11.07 6.45
CA ALA A 83 -10.42 11.31 5.85
C ALA A 83 -10.55 11.70 4.38
N VAL A 84 -11.47 11.05 3.65
CA VAL A 84 -11.73 11.39 2.24
C VAL A 84 -12.21 12.84 2.13
N ALA A 85 -13.18 13.23 2.96
CA ALA A 85 -13.70 14.59 2.93
C ALA A 85 -12.60 15.63 3.23
N GLN A 86 -11.76 15.36 4.23
CA GLN A 86 -10.63 16.22 4.55
C GLN A 86 -9.64 16.32 3.40
N GLY A 87 -9.36 15.22 2.73
CA GLY A 87 -8.47 15.19 1.58
C GLY A 87 -9.00 16.02 0.41
N LEU A 88 -10.30 15.88 0.11
CA LEU A 88 -10.92 16.61 -0.99
C LEU A 88 -10.98 18.13 -0.72
N ALA A 89 -11.11 18.52 0.55
CA ALA A 89 -11.15 19.93 0.94
C ALA A 89 -9.75 20.53 1.15
N GLY A 90 -8.72 19.71 1.23
CA GLY A 90 -7.37 20.14 1.57
C GLY A 90 -6.48 20.42 0.35
N PRO A 91 -5.17 20.61 0.59
CA PRO A 91 -4.25 21.05 -0.45
C PRO A 91 -3.64 19.93 -1.28
N LEU A 92 -4.34 18.82 -1.46
CA LEU A 92 -3.86 17.72 -2.31
C LEU A 92 -3.83 18.14 -3.78
N SER A 93 -3.00 17.50 -4.58
CA SER A 93 -2.98 17.72 -6.02
C SER A 93 -4.33 17.33 -6.62
N GLN A 94 -4.67 17.94 -7.77
CA GLN A 94 -5.92 17.58 -8.46
C GLN A 94 -5.96 16.12 -8.87
N LYS A 95 -4.81 15.56 -9.26
CA LYS A 95 -4.69 14.15 -9.61
C LYS A 95 -5.05 13.26 -8.43
N LEU A 96 -4.51 13.57 -7.24
CA LEU A 96 -4.76 12.77 -6.05
C LEU A 96 -6.21 12.89 -5.59
N LYS A 97 -6.79 14.09 -5.68
CA LYS A 97 -8.21 14.30 -5.38
C LYS A 97 -9.09 13.48 -6.30
N ARG A 98 -8.76 13.43 -7.58
CA ARG A 98 -9.52 12.65 -8.55
C ARG A 98 -9.45 11.16 -8.22
N GLU A 99 -8.27 10.67 -7.85
CA GLU A 99 -8.08 9.28 -7.45
C GLU A 99 -8.93 8.94 -6.22
N LEU A 100 -9.02 9.85 -5.25
CA LEU A 100 -9.90 9.66 -4.10
C LEU A 100 -11.37 9.60 -4.50
N GLN A 101 -11.81 10.49 -5.39
CA GLN A 101 -13.19 10.53 -5.84
C GLN A 101 -13.57 9.27 -6.61
N GLU A 102 -12.66 8.73 -7.41
CA GLU A 102 -12.91 7.57 -8.26
C GLU A 102 -12.66 6.23 -7.55
N ALA A 103 -12.12 6.26 -6.33
CA ALA A 103 -11.81 5.05 -5.59
C ALA A 103 -13.07 4.29 -5.23
N THR A 104 -12.98 2.95 -5.27
CA THR A 104 -14.11 2.09 -4.93
C THR A 104 -14.46 2.22 -3.45
N ALA A 105 -15.76 2.45 -3.18
CA ALA A 105 -16.26 2.54 -1.81
C ALA A 105 -16.71 1.16 -1.32
N TYR A 106 -16.25 0.80 -0.12
CA TYR A 106 -16.65 -0.42 0.57
C TYR A 106 -17.16 -0.03 1.96
N PRO A 107 -17.79 -0.95 2.71
CA PRO A 107 -18.27 -0.63 4.07
C PRO A 107 -17.19 -0.08 4.98
N GLU A 108 -15.94 -0.56 4.85
CA GLU A 108 -14.82 -0.10 5.68
C GLU A 108 -14.20 1.22 5.20
N GLY A 109 -14.59 1.73 4.03
CA GLY A 109 -14.08 2.98 3.48
C GLY A 109 -13.76 2.89 2.00
N ARG A 110 -13.10 3.92 1.48
CA ARG A 110 -12.65 3.94 0.08
C ARG A 110 -11.25 3.37 -0.02
N VAL A 111 -11.04 2.50 -1.01
CA VAL A 111 -9.76 1.86 -1.23
C VAL A 111 -9.08 2.49 -2.44
N VAL A 112 -7.94 3.15 -2.20
CA VAL A 112 -7.11 3.71 -3.26
C VAL A 112 -6.01 2.70 -3.55
N ARG A 113 -5.89 2.29 -4.81
CA ARG A 113 -4.93 1.27 -5.21
C ARG A 113 -3.96 1.81 -6.24
N TYR A 114 -2.70 1.40 -6.11
CA TYR A 114 -1.66 1.76 -7.06
C TYR A 114 -0.89 0.51 -7.49
N ARG A 115 -0.41 0.53 -8.73
CA ARG A 115 0.56 -0.44 -9.24
C ARG A 115 1.85 0.36 -9.47
N MET A 116 2.81 0.20 -8.58
CA MET A 116 4.02 1.01 -8.57
C MET A 116 5.19 0.24 -9.16
N LYS A 117 5.82 0.81 -10.17
CA LYS A 117 7.03 0.24 -10.79
C LYS A 117 8.28 1.00 -10.37
N SER A 118 8.13 2.07 -9.60
CA SER A 118 9.21 2.92 -9.12
C SER A 118 8.76 3.64 -7.85
N ALA A 119 9.60 4.49 -7.31
CA ALA A 119 9.27 5.29 -6.13
C ALA A 119 8.51 6.59 -6.46
N ALA A 120 8.15 6.82 -7.72
CA ALA A 120 7.58 8.10 -8.17
C ALA A 120 6.33 8.54 -7.41
N ARG A 121 5.47 7.58 -6.98
CA ARG A 121 4.22 7.90 -6.29
C ARG A 121 4.27 7.68 -4.78
N VAL A 122 5.45 7.41 -4.21
CA VAL A 122 5.58 7.19 -2.76
C VAL A 122 5.06 8.38 -1.96
N ARG A 123 5.37 9.60 -2.40
CA ARG A 123 4.92 10.80 -1.72
C ARG A 123 3.40 10.90 -1.65
N ASP A 124 2.72 10.55 -2.74
CA ASP A 124 1.25 10.55 -2.78
C ASP A 124 0.68 9.53 -1.81
N VAL A 125 1.24 8.32 -1.80
CA VAL A 125 0.83 7.26 -0.86
C VAL A 125 0.99 7.76 0.57
N GLU A 126 2.13 8.38 0.90
CA GLU A 126 2.37 8.90 2.25
C GLU A 126 1.41 10.01 2.63
N ARG A 127 0.99 10.84 1.69
CA ARG A 127 -0.03 11.85 1.96
C ARG A 127 -1.38 11.21 2.31
N LEU A 128 -1.74 10.12 1.65
CA LEU A 128 -2.95 9.37 1.99
C LEU A 128 -2.85 8.74 3.37
N VAL A 129 -1.68 8.21 3.72
CA VAL A 129 -1.44 7.68 5.07
C VAL A 129 -1.60 8.78 6.11
N ASP A 130 -1.05 9.97 5.85
CA ASP A 130 -1.19 11.12 6.76
C ASP A 130 -2.66 11.47 6.99
N LEU A 131 -3.47 11.48 5.93
CA LEU A 131 -4.90 11.70 6.05
C LEU A 131 -5.57 10.64 6.91
N LYS A 132 -5.21 9.38 6.69
CA LYS A 132 -5.80 8.26 7.41
C LYS A 132 -5.55 8.34 8.90
N VAL A 133 -4.33 8.69 9.30
CA VAL A 133 -3.95 8.74 10.72
C VAL A 133 -4.17 10.11 11.35
N GLY A 134 -4.58 11.10 10.56
CA GLY A 134 -4.87 12.43 11.07
C GLY A 134 -3.66 13.30 11.34
N ARG A 135 -2.52 13.02 10.69
CA ARG A 135 -1.34 13.90 10.80
C ARG A 135 -1.60 15.19 10.03
N ALA A 136 -1.36 16.31 10.69
CA ALA A 136 -1.53 17.61 10.04
C ALA A 136 -0.43 17.87 9.01
N ARG A 137 -0.80 18.57 7.94
CA ARG A 137 0.12 19.02 6.91
C ARG A 137 -0.10 20.49 6.62
#